data_ad73d5497ab1b6c7e88120948a1fcf1e
#
_entry.id   ad73d5497ab1b6c7e88120948a1fcf1e
#
_cell.length_a   1.000
_cell.length_b   1.000
_cell.length_c   1.000
_cell.angle_alpha   90.00
_cell.angle_beta   90.00
_cell.angle_gamma   90.00
#
_symmetry.space_group_name_H-M   'P 1'
#
loop_
_entity.id
_entity.type
_entity.pdbx_description
1 polymer ?
#
loop_
_entity_poly.entity_id
_entity_poly.type
_entity_poly.pdbx_seq_one_letter_code
_entity_poly.pdbx_strand_id
1 'polypeptide(L)'
;MLLSLNLKYTRECFKLALPVMLTQLGQVSVNLFDNMMVGNMLGSNALASTALANSVFISIFIFGVGFSFAIPPLVSEAQAQKDHDRINSVFRHGAVINTLIGTILTFILLAIAPLLHYAKQPEEIIPDAILYLSIISLSVIPIMKFQTLREVSEGLSYTIGVTIATVSANLINVILNYVFMKGLFGLEPMGVAGAAYATLIARVFSVIFLYIVMKRNSITRRYINELSFKVSLFKKEMFQTLLKLGLPTAMQLFFEVTAFALAAFICGMVSTTDIAAHQVTISMASFTFNLCAGFGVASTIMIGKKRGEKDFVGVREIGINNMKIVFLFMLISCLTFTIGKNVLPTFFTKEDETAVIALASQLLVLASLFQLSDGLQLVSLACLRGLQDVKVPSIITFIAYWVVTLPLGFFLCITMKMGAYGMWVAFGIGLTISATLLAVRFLKISSQNKK
;
A
#
# COMPACT_ATOMS: atom_id res chain seq x y z
N MET A 1 14.01 -11.75 28.88
CA MET A 1 14.43 -10.36 28.65
C MET A 1 14.34 -9.92 27.18
N LEU A 2 14.38 -10.83 26.20
CA LEU A 2 14.31 -10.52 24.76
C LEU A 2 12.94 -9.97 24.28
N LEU A 3 11.83 -10.22 24.96
CA LEU A 3 10.46 -9.85 24.56
C LEU A 3 9.78 -8.85 25.49
N SER A 4 10.51 -8.21 26.41
CA SER A 4 9.90 -7.15 27.22
C SER A 4 9.51 -5.95 26.34
N LEU A 5 8.21 -5.70 26.27
CA LEU A 5 7.65 -4.52 25.55
C LEU A 5 7.58 -3.32 26.50
N ASN A 6 7.91 -2.14 25.99
CA ASN A 6 7.66 -0.90 26.69
C ASN A 6 6.17 -0.54 26.56
N LEU A 7 5.41 -0.71 27.64
CA LEU A 7 3.94 -0.52 27.65
C LEU A 7 3.51 0.87 27.16
N LYS A 8 4.27 1.91 27.46
CA LYS A 8 3.96 3.28 27.01
C LYS A 8 4.01 3.38 25.49
N TYR A 9 5.10 2.94 24.88
CA TYR A 9 5.26 2.98 23.42
C TYR A 9 4.34 2.00 22.72
N THR A 10 4.10 0.84 23.32
CA THR A 10 3.14 -0.14 22.82
C THR A 10 1.74 0.44 22.72
N ARG A 11 1.25 1.09 23.80
CA ARG A 11 -0.07 1.72 23.81
C ARG A 11 -0.19 2.83 22.76
N GLU A 12 0.85 3.66 22.62
CA GLU A 12 0.89 4.73 21.61
C GLU A 12 0.89 4.16 20.19
N CYS A 13 1.69 3.11 19.95
CA CYS A 13 1.73 2.42 18.65
C CYS A 13 0.35 1.86 18.27
N PHE A 14 -0.30 1.14 19.16
CA PHE A 14 -1.64 0.59 18.89
C PHE A 14 -2.70 1.68 18.68
N LYS A 15 -2.64 2.77 19.44
CA LYS A 15 -3.57 3.90 19.25
C LYS A 15 -3.51 4.51 17.87
N LEU A 16 -2.32 4.56 17.25
CA LEU A 16 -2.12 5.07 15.90
C LEU A 16 -2.37 3.98 14.85
N ALA A 17 -1.96 2.74 15.13
CA ALA A 17 -2.01 1.63 14.17
C ALA A 17 -3.44 1.12 13.94
N LEU A 18 -4.25 0.95 15.00
CA LEU A 18 -5.58 0.35 14.88
C LEU A 18 -6.52 1.08 13.90
N PRO A 19 -6.63 2.43 13.91
CA PRO A 19 -7.43 3.12 12.91
C PRO A 19 -6.93 2.88 11.47
N VAL A 20 -5.61 2.85 11.27
CA VAL A 20 -5.02 2.59 9.96
C VAL A 20 -5.27 1.15 9.51
N MET A 21 -5.18 0.17 10.42
CA MET A 21 -5.54 -1.23 10.15
C MET A 21 -6.99 -1.35 9.69
N LEU A 22 -7.92 -0.64 10.36
CA LEU A 22 -9.33 -0.60 9.95
C LEU A 22 -9.50 0.04 8.57
N THR A 23 -8.73 1.08 8.26
CA THR A 23 -8.71 1.69 6.92
C THR A 23 -8.27 0.68 5.86
N GLN A 24 -7.21 -0.07 6.12
CA GLN A 24 -6.68 -1.09 5.21
C GLN A 24 -7.66 -2.25 5.01
N LEU A 25 -8.27 -2.74 6.10
CA LEU A 25 -9.35 -3.73 6.03
C LEU A 25 -10.52 -3.23 5.19
N GLY A 26 -10.92 -1.98 5.38
CA GLY A 26 -11.97 -1.36 4.58
C GLY A 26 -11.62 -1.35 3.09
N GLN A 27 -10.40 -1.00 2.72
CA GLN A 27 -9.95 -0.99 1.32
C GLN A 27 -9.95 -2.40 0.69
N VAL A 28 -9.45 -3.40 1.41
CA VAL A 28 -9.47 -4.79 0.95
C VAL A 28 -10.91 -5.29 0.77
N SER A 29 -11.79 -4.99 1.73
CA SER A 29 -13.20 -5.38 1.67
C SER A 29 -13.92 -4.75 0.48
N VAL A 30 -13.68 -3.47 0.18
CA VAL A 30 -14.31 -2.81 -0.99
C VAL A 30 -13.86 -3.44 -2.29
N ASN A 31 -12.57 -3.71 -2.47
CA ASN A 31 -12.09 -4.38 -3.67
C ASN A 31 -12.76 -5.76 -3.85
N LEU A 32 -12.98 -6.48 -2.75
CA LEU A 32 -13.70 -7.75 -2.78
C LEU A 32 -15.17 -7.56 -3.17
N PHE A 33 -15.87 -6.61 -2.54
CA PHE A 33 -17.26 -6.30 -2.87
C PHE A 33 -17.43 -5.82 -4.30
N ASP A 34 -16.55 -4.95 -4.80
CA ASP A 34 -16.57 -4.49 -6.19
C ASP A 34 -16.45 -5.65 -7.16
N ASN A 35 -15.47 -6.54 -6.96
CA ASN A 35 -15.29 -7.73 -7.79
C ASN A 35 -16.49 -8.68 -7.72
N MET A 36 -17.03 -8.92 -6.52
CA MET A 36 -18.25 -9.76 -6.35
C MET A 36 -19.47 -9.13 -7.05
N MET A 37 -19.64 -7.82 -6.95
CA MET A 37 -20.77 -7.13 -7.58
C MET A 37 -20.63 -7.16 -9.11
N VAL A 38 -19.46 -6.84 -9.65
CA VAL A 38 -19.20 -6.91 -11.10
C VAL A 38 -19.41 -8.34 -11.61
N GLY A 39 -18.80 -9.34 -10.96
CA GLY A 39 -18.92 -10.74 -11.37
C GLY A 39 -20.37 -11.28 -11.32
N ASN A 40 -21.11 -11.01 -10.24
CA ASN A 40 -22.48 -11.52 -10.07
C ASN A 40 -23.53 -10.76 -10.88
N MET A 41 -23.31 -9.45 -11.13
CA MET A 41 -24.31 -8.62 -11.81
C MET A 41 -24.08 -8.50 -13.31
N LEU A 42 -22.81 -8.50 -13.75
CA LEU A 42 -22.41 -8.26 -15.14
C LEU A 42 -21.75 -9.47 -15.81
N GLY A 43 -21.37 -10.50 -15.03
CA GLY A 43 -20.80 -11.75 -15.54
C GLY A 43 -19.27 -11.76 -15.58
N SER A 44 -18.74 -12.91 -16.04
CA SER A 44 -17.29 -13.22 -16.02
C SER A 44 -16.47 -12.32 -16.95
N ASN A 45 -16.98 -11.95 -18.13
CA ASN A 45 -16.26 -11.09 -19.08
C ASN A 45 -16.06 -9.68 -18.51
N ALA A 46 -17.10 -9.11 -17.84
CA ALA A 46 -17.00 -7.83 -17.17
C ALA A 46 -16.00 -7.87 -16.00
N LEU A 47 -16.00 -8.96 -15.21
CA LEU A 47 -15.02 -9.16 -14.15
C LEU A 47 -13.58 -9.24 -14.70
N ALA A 48 -13.37 -9.98 -15.80
CA ALA A 48 -12.06 -10.07 -16.46
C ALA A 48 -11.60 -8.70 -17.01
N SER A 49 -12.51 -7.92 -17.61
CA SER A 49 -12.24 -6.56 -18.11
C SER A 49 -11.81 -5.62 -17.00
N THR A 50 -12.54 -5.60 -15.90
CA THR A 50 -12.20 -4.73 -14.75
C THR A 50 -10.92 -5.19 -14.05
N ALA A 51 -10.66 -6.50 -13.94
CA ALA A 51 -9.44 -7.04 -13.37
C ALA A 51 -8.20 -6.64 -14.20
N LEU A 52 -8.27 -6.74 -15.54
CA LEU A 52 -7.22 -6.31 -16.46
C LEU A 52 -6.92 -4.80 -16.27
N ALA A 53 -7.95 -3.98 -16.30
CA ALA A 53 -7.82 -2.53 -16.14
C ALA A 53 -7.25 -2.16 -14.76
N ASN A 54 -7.71 -2.79 -13.68
CA ASN A 54 -7.21 -2.55 -12.32
C ASN A 54 -5.75 -2.96 -12.16
N SER A 55 -5.29 -4.03 -12.82
CA SER A 55 -3.89 -4.45 -12.78
C SER A 55 -2.96 -3.38 -13.36
N VAL A 56 -3.35 -2.79 -14.50
CA VAL A 56 -2.61 -1.67 -15.11
C VAL A 56 -2.68 -0.43 -14.22
N PHE A 57 -3.87 -0.10 -13.72
CA PHE A 57 -4.09 1.06 -12.84
C PHE A 57 -3.19 1.00 -11.59
N ILE A 58 -3.21 -0.11 -10.85
CA ILE A 58 -2.44 -0.28 -9.61
C ILE A 58 -0.93 -0.18 -9.88
N SER A 59 -0.44 -0.81 -10.94
CA SER A 59 0.98 -0.82 -11.31
C SER A 59 1.55 0.59 -11.50
N ILE A 60 0.74 1.53 -11.99
CA ILE A 60 1.15 2.91 -12.23
C ILE A 60 0.84 3.79 -11.00
N PHE A 61 -0.33 3.61 -10.40
CA PHE A 61 -0.78 4.41 -9.26
C PHE A 61 0.11 4.25 -8.03
N ILE A 62 0.71 3.07 -7.82
CA ILE A 62 1.55 2.77 -6.67
C ILE A 62 2.75 3.72 -6.54
N PHE A 63 3.26 4.24 -7.66
CA PHE A 63 4.30 5.25 -7.67
C PHE A 63 3.85 6.55 -6.98
N GLY A 64 2.63 7.01 -7.26
CA GLY A 64 2.06 8.20 -6.62
C GLY A 64 1.85 8.00 -5.12
N VAL A 65 1.36 6.83 -4.71
CA VAL A 65 1.21 6.47 -3.29
C VAL A 65 2.56 6.50 -2.57
N GLY A 66 3.58 5.86 -3.15
CA GLY A 66 4.92 5.83 -2.58
C GLY A 66 5.53 7.23 -2.43
N PHE A 67 5.28 8.13 -3.38
CA PHE A 67 5.73 9.51 -3.28
C PHE A 67 5.07 10.25 -2.11
N SER A 68 3.79 10.03 -1.87
CA SER A 68 3.03 10.68 -0.79
C SER A 68 3.60 10.36 0.60
N PHE A 69 4.28 9.23 0.77
CA PHE A 69 4.91 8.83 2.03
C PHE A 69 6.08 9.71 2.49
N ALA A 70 6.48 10.71 1.69
CA ALA A 70 7.43 11.76 2.12
C ALA A 70 6.81 12.74 3.13
N ILE A 71 5.49 12.88 3.17
CA ILE A 71 4.79 13.90 3.94
C ILE A 71 4.77 13.60 5.45
N PRO A 72 4.36 12.41 5.94
CA PRO A 72 4.20 12.13 7.37
C PRO A 72 5.45 12.37 8.21
N PRO A 73 6.67 11.95 7.81
CA PRO A 73 7.85 12.17 8.64
C PRO A 73 8.21 13.65 8.77
N LEU A 74 7.94 14.46 7.75
CA LEU A 74 8.17 15.91 7.80
C LEU A 74 7.15 16.61 8.69
N VAL A 75 5.88 16.21 8.60
CA VAL A 75 4.79 16.78 9.39
C VAL A 75 4.94 16.40 10.86
N SER A 76 5.24 15.14 11.18
CA SER A 76 5.39 14.66 12.56
C SER A 76 6.62 15.27 13.25
N GLU A 77 7.72 15.47 12.53
CA GLU A 77 8.89 16.20 13.03
C GLU A 77 8.55 17.66 13.33
N ALA A 78 7.93 18.37 12.37
CA ALA A 78 7.56 19.78 12.56
C ALA A 78 6.49 19.95 13.66
N GLN A 79 5.57 18.99 13.83
CA GLN A 79 4.61 18.98 14.93
C GLN A 79 5.29 18.90 16.29
N ALA A 80 6.29 18.04 16.44
CA ALA A 80 7.05 17.93 17.70
C ALA A 80 7.85 19.20 18.01
N GLN A 81 8.34 19.89 16.97
CA GLN A 81 9.02 21.19 17.08
C GLN A 81 8.07 22.37 17.27
N LYS A 82 6.74 22.14 17.19
CA LYS A 82 5.70 23.20 17.17
C LYS A 82 5.88 24.21 16.04
N ASP A 83 6.52 23.80 14.96
CA ASP A 83 6.76 24.63 13.76
C ASP A 83 5.56 24.54 12.81
N HIS A 84 4.56 25.37 13.08
CA HIS A 84 3.32 25.42 12.31
C HIS A 84 3.54 25.89 10.86
N ASP A 85 4.48 26.79 10.64
CA ASP A 85 4.79 27.29 9.30
C ASP A 85 5.41 26.21 8.43
N ARG A 86 6.25 25.36 9.00
CA ARG A 86 6.81 24.21 8.30
C ARG A 86 5.75 23.18 7.96
N ILE A 87 4.78 22.92 8.86
CA ILE A 87 3.64 22.02 8.58
C ILE A 87 2.83 22.57 7.40
N ASN A 88 2.45 23.87 7.43
CA ASN A 88 1.73 24.51 6.33
C ASN A 88 2.53 24.48 5.02
N SER A 89 3.84 24.67 5.10
CA SER A 89 4.72 24.58 3.94
C SER A 89 4.73 23.18 3.34
N VAL A 90 4.94 22.13 4.17
CA VAL A 90 4.90 20.72 3.72
C VAL A 90 3.54 20.39 3.08
N PHE A 91 2.44 20.79 3.72
CA PHE A 91 1.09 20.55 3.21
C PHE A 91 0.88 21.19 1.84
N ARG A 92 1.21 22.47 1.69
CA ARG A 92 1.06 23.23 0.44
C ARG A 92 1.87 22.64 -0.71
N HIS A 93 3.16 22.42 -0.47
CA HIS A 93 4.06 21.86 -1.48
C HIS A 93 3.68 20.42 -1.82
N GLY A 94 3.35 19.60 -0.81
CA GLY A 94 2.86 18.24 -1.00
C GLY A 94 1.57 18.20 -1.83
N ALA A 95 0.63 19.10 -1.59
CA ALA A 95 -0.61 19.20 -2.35
C ALA A 95 -0.36 19.51 -3.84
N VAL A 96 0.58 20.42 -4.13
CA VAL A 96 0.93 20.75 -5.52
C VAL A 96 1.63 19.59 -6.20
N ILE A 97 2.66 18.99 -5.56
CA ILE A 97 3.41 17.87 -6.15
C ILE A 97 2.50 16.68 -6.38
N ASN A 98 1.71 16.27 -5.40
CA ASN A 98 0.81 15.12 -5.52
C ASN A 98 -0.27 15.36 -6.60
N THR A 99 -0.77 16.59 -6.72
CA THR A 99 -1.70 16.92 -7.81
C THR A 99 -1.00 16.83 -9.17
N LEU A 100 0.22 17.33 -9.29
CA LEU A 100 1.00 17.25 -10.52
C LEU A 100 1.32 15.78 -10.89
N ILE A 101 1.79 14.99 -9.93
CA ILE A 101 2.00 13.55 -10.12
C ILE A 101 0.69 12.88 -10.54
N GLY A 102 -0.42 13.16 -9.86
CA GLY A 102 -1.74 12.63 -10.20
C GLY A 102 -2.15 12.96 -11.63
N THR A 103 -1.88 14.20 -12.06
CA THR A 103 -2.15 14.63 -13.43
C THR A 103 -1.29 13.87 -14.44
N ILE A 104 0.02 13.74 -14.19
CA ILE A 104 0.95 12.99 -15.05
C ILE A 104 0.52 11.52 -15.14
N LEU A 105 0.23 10.87 -14.01
CA LEU A 105 -0.20 9.48 -13.98
C LEU A 105 -1.54 9.28 -14.70
N THR A 106 -2.48 10.24 -14.59
CA THR A 106 -3.74 10.23 -15.36
C THR A 106 -3.47 10.21 -16.86
N PHE A 107 -2.60 11.09 -17.37
CA PHE A 107 -2.26 11.10 -18.80
C PHE A 107 -1.54 9.83 -19.24
N ILE A 108 -0.64 9.28 -18.41
CA ILE A 108 0.03 8.00 -18.70
C ILE A 108 -1.00 6.88 -18.83
N LEU A 109 -1.94 6.77 -17.88
CA LEU A 109 -2.98 5.73 -17.90
C LEU A 109 -3.91 5.89 -19.10
N LEU A 110 -4.32 7.12 -19.45
CA LEU A 110 -5.13 7.38 -20.62
C LEU A 110 -4.39 7.05 -21.93
N ALA A 111 -3.08 7.28 -21.98
CA ALA A 111 -2.26 6.92 -23.14
C ALA A 111 -2.06 5.39 -23.25
N ILE A 112 -2.02 4.67 -22.12
CA ILE A 112 -1.88 3.21 -22.08
C ILE A 112 -3.21 2.50 -22.39
N ALA A 113 -4.36 3.09 -22.06
CA ALA A 113 -5.66 2.45 -22.23
C ALA A 113 -5.88 1.88 -23.64
N PRO A 114 -5.66 2.63 -24.76
CA PRO A 114 -5.80 2.06 -26.09
C PRO A 114 -4.77 0.98 -26.42
N LEU A 115 -3.62 0.94 -25.73
CA LEU A 115 -2.59 -0.08 -25.95
C LEU A 115 -3.00 -1.46 -25.43
N LEU A 116 -4.09 -1.56 -24.67
CA LEU A 116 -4.65 -2.85 -24.22
C LEU A 116 -5.07 -3.73 -25.42
N HIS A 117 -5.35 -3.17 -26.60
CA HIS A 117 -5.55 -3.95 -27.83
C HIS A 117 -4.35 -4.85 -28.18
N TYR A 118 -3.14 -4.48 -27.78
CA TYR A 118 -1.92 -5.24 -28.02
C TYR A 118 -1.55 -6.21 -26.90
N ALA A 119 -2.37 -6.26 -25.82
CA ALA A 119 -2.07 -7.07 -24.63
C ALA A 119 -2.28 -8.59 -24.83
N LYS A 120 -2.65 -9.05 -26.04
CA LYS A 120 -2.94 -10.47 -26.37
C LYS A 120 -3.98 -11.09 -25.42
N GLN A 121 -4.96 -10.31 -25.03
CA GLN A 121 -6.11 -10.75 -24.23
C GLN A 121 -7.31 -11.04 -25.14
N PRO A 122 -8.33 -11.80 -24.67
CA PRO A 122 -9.54 -12.04 -25.44
C PRO A 122 -10.17 -10.75 -25.94
N GLU A 123 -10.51 -10.67 -27.22
CA GLU A 123 -11.06 -9.45 -27.85
C GLU A 123 -12.35 -8.96 -27.20
N GLU A 124 -13.13 -9.88 -26.63
CA GLU A 124 -14.41 -9.60 -25.97
C GLU A 124 -14.29 -8.71 -24.73
N ILE A 125 -13.14 -8.78 -24.01
CA ILE A 125 -12.95 -8.04 -22.74
C ILE A 125 -12.26 -6.69 -22.96
N ILE A 126 -11.62 -6.47 -24.12
CA ILE A 126 -10.80 -5.27 -24.35
C ILE A 126 -11.61 -3.97 -24.37
N PRO A 127 -12.76 -3.85 -25.05
CA PRO A 127 -13.53 -2.61 -25.09
C PRO A 127 -13.93 -2.14 -23.69
N ASP A 128 -14.45 -3.04 -22.87
CA ASP A 128 -14.86 -2.74 -21.49
C ASP A 128 -13.66 -2.41 -20.60
N ALA A 129 -12.52 -3.08 -20.80
CA ALA A 129 -11.30 -2.78 -20.06
C ALA A 129 -10.76 -1.37 -20.40
N ILE A 130 -10.77 -0.97 -21.66
CA ILE A 130 -10.37 0.38 -22.10
C ILE A 130 -11.32 1.43 -21.52
N LEU A 131 -12.64 1.21 -21.62
CA LEU A 131 -13.64 2.11 -21.09
C LEU A 131 -13.48 2.30 -19.59
N TYR A 132 -13.38 1.18 -18.84
CA TYR A 132 -13.18 1.19 -17.40
C TYR A 132 -11.88 1.91 -17.01
N LEU A 133 -10.75 1.55 -17.65
CA LEU A 133 -9.45 2.16 -17.37
C LEU A 133 -9.46 3.67 -17.66
N SER A 134 -10.11 4.10 -18.75
CA SER A 134 -10.20 5.51 -19.11
C SER A 134 -10.97 6.31 -18.06
N ILE A 135 -12.09 5.80 -17.57
CA ILE A 135 -12.89 6.48 -16.53
C ILE A 135 -12.15 6.49 -15.20
N ILE A 136 -11.61 5.33 -14.75
CA ILE A 136 -10.92 5.24 -13.46
C ILE A 136 -9.62 6.05 -13.44
N SER A 137 -8.99 6.29 -14.60
CA SER A 137 -7.80 7.13 -14.72
C SER A 137 -8.07 8.57 -14.27
N LEU A 138 -9.25 9.11 -14.55
CA LEU A 138 -9.65 10.45 -14.09
C LEU A 138 -9.72 10.57 -12.57
N SER A 139 -9.91 9.46 -11.88
CA SER A 139 -9.97 9.40 -10.43
C SER A 139 -8.60 9.46 -9.74
N VAL A 140 -7.49 9.41 -10.51
CA VAL A 140 -6.13 9.51 -9.95
C VAL A 140 -5.89 10.89 -9.34
N ILE A 141 -6.38 11.96 -9.96
CA ILE A 141 -6.23 13.31 -9.42
C ILE A 141 -6.93 13.44 -8.05
N PRO A 142 -8.22 13.13 -7.90
CA PRO A 142 -8.86 13.19 -6.58
C PRO A 142 -8.21 12.25 -5.56
N ILE A 143 -7.84 11.03 -5.92
CA ILE A 143 -7.21 10.13 -4.93
C ILE A 143 -5.83 10.63 -4.49
N MET A 144 -5.04 11.30 -5.35
CA MET A 144 -3.76 11.91 -4.96
C MET A 144 -3.95 13.13 -4.04
N LYS A 145 -5.05 13.88 -4.22
CA LYS A 145 -5.45 14.94 -3.26
C LYS A 145 -5.87 14.33 -1.91
N PHE A 146 -6.62 13.24 -1.93
CA PHE A 146 -6.96 12.49 -0.72
C PHE A 146 -5.71 12.01 -0.01
N GLN A 147 -4.73 11.44 -0.74
CA GLN A 147 -3.46 11.00 -0.15
C GLN A 147 -2.72 12.15 0.55
N THR A 148 -2.72 13.35 -0.04
CA THR A 148 -2.12 14.51 0.64
C THR A 148 -2.80 14.83 1.98
N LEU A 149 -4.14 14.89 2.00
CA LEU A 149 -4.91 15.15 3.22
C LEU A 149 -4.68 14.04 4.25
N ARG A 150 -4.68 12.79 3.80
CA ARG A 150 -4.40 11.60 4.62
C ARG A 150 -3.04 11.68 5.27
N GLU A 151 -1.98 11.86 4.47
CA GLU A 151 -0.60 11.84 4.97
C GLU A 151 -0.30 13.00 5.92
N VAL A 152 -0.89 14.18 5.68
CA VAL A 152 -0.83 15.31 6.62
C VAL A 152 -1.59 14.99 7.91
N SER A 153 -2.79 14.43 7.82
CA SER A 153 -3.60 14.07 8.97
C SER A 153 -2.93 13.01 9.84
N GLU A 154 -2.39 11.95 9.19
CA GLU A 154 -1.64 10.89 9.86
C GLU A 154 -0.35 11.45 10.50
N GLY A 155 0.41 12.30 9.80
CA GLY A 155 1.58 12.99 10.33
C GLY A 155 1.29 13.84 11.56
N LEU A 156 0.09 14.43 11.63
CA LEU A 156 -0.44 15.12 12.81
C LEU A 156 -0.98 14.17 13.90
N SER A 157 -0.86 12.84 13.70
CA SER A 157 -1.39 11.78 14.58
C SER A 157 -2.93 11.73 14.67
N TYR A 158 -3.62 12.28 13.68
CA TYR A 158 -5.08 12.21 13.55
C TYR A 158 -5.49 11.14 12.54
N THR A 159 -5.30 9.86 12.87
CA THR A 159 -5.57 8.72 11.99
C THR A 159 -7.06 8.35 11.89
N ILE A 160 -7.84 8.57 12.97
CA ILE A 160 -9.26 8.21 13.02
C ILE A 160 -10.11 8.95 11.97
N GLY A 161 -9.79 10.20 11.68
CA GLY A 161 -10.50 10.98 10.66
C GLY A 161 -10.34 10.40 9.26
N VAL A 162 -9.15 9.88 8.96
CA VAL A 162 -8.85 9.19 7.71
C VAL A 162 -9.67 7.90 7.61
N THR A 163 -9.72 7.12 8.69
CA THR A 163 -10.51 5.88 8.76
C THR A 163 -11.99 6.15 8.47
N ILE A 164 -12.58 7.15 9.16
CA ILE A 164 -13.99 7.52 8.96
C ILE A 164 -14.23 7.91 7.49
N ALA A 165 -13.35 8.74 6.91
CA ALA A 165 -13.50 9.19 5.53
C ALA A 165 -13.39 8.02 4.53
N THR A 166 -12.44 7.11 4.73
CA THR A 166 -12.27 5.94 3.87
C THR A 166 -13.45 4.99 3.96
N VAL A 167 -13.89 4.64 5.17
CA VAL A 167 -15.05 3.74 5.35
C VAL A 167 -16.32 4.35 4.76
N SER A 168 -16.54 5.66 4.95
CA SER A 168 -17.70 6.35 4.36
C SER A 168 -17.66 6.35 2.83
N ALA A 169 -16.48 6.60 2.23
CA ALA A 169 -16.30 6.56 0.78
C ALA A 169 -16.52 5.15 0.21
N ASN A 170 -16.06 4.14 0.93
CA ASN A 170 -16.26 2.74 0.57
C ASN A 170 -17.75 2.35 0.57
N LEU A 171 -18.49 2.79 1.59
CA LEU A 171 -19.94 2.55 1.65
C LEU A 171 -20.66 3.21 0.47
N ILE A 172 -20.31 4.47 0.16
CA ILE A 172 -20.87 5.18 -0.99
C ILE A 172 -20.51 4.46 -2.30
N ASN A 173 -19.29 3.97 -2.45
CA ASN A 173 -18.87 3.22 -3.63
C ASN A 173 -19.77 1.98 -3.84
N VAL A 174 -19.98 1.16 -2.82
CA VAL A 174 -20.84 -0.04 -2.90
C VAL A 174 -22.30 0.34 -3.27
N ILE A 175 -22.83 1.40 -2.67
CA ILE A 175 -24.20 1.87 -3.00
C ILE A 175 -24.28 2.33 -4.46
N LEU A 176 -23.32 3.15 -4.91
CA LEU A 176 -23.32 3.67 -6.27
C LEU A 176 -23.07 2.57 -7.30
N ASN A 177 -22.22 1.59 -7.01
CA ASN A 177 -22.04 0.41 -7.85
C ASN A 177 -23.40 -0.28 -8.11
N TYR A 178 -24.16 -0.52 -7.05
CA TYR A 178 -25.48 -1.15 -7.18
C TYR A 178 -26.44 -0.31 -8.00
N VAL A 179 -26.49 1.01 -7.76
CA VAL A 179 -27.37 1.94 -8.45
C VAL A 179 -27.04 2.02 -9.94
N PHE A 180 -25.78 2.21 -10.30
CA PHE A 180 -25.37 2.43 -11.69
C PHE A 180 -25.34 1.16 -12.52
N MET A 181 -24.92 0.03 -11.94
CA MET A 181 -24.92 -1.24 -12.67
C MET A 181 -26.34 -1.74 -12.96
N LYS A 182 -27.31 -1.52 -12.02
CA LYS A 182 -28.72 -1.91 -12.22
C LYS A 182 -29.56 -0.87 -12.95
N GLY A 183 -29.12 0.37 -13.04
CA GLY A 183 -29.92 1.44 -13.64
C GLY A 183 -31.13 1.84 -12.79
N LEU A 184 -30.93 2.04 -11.47
CA LEU A 184 -32.00 2.47 -10.57
C LEU A 184 -32.27 3.97 -10.69
N PHE A 185 -33.42 4.41 -10.16
CA PHE A 185 -33.85 5.81 -10.15
C PHE A 185 -34.03 6.45 -11.55
N GLY A 186 -34.39 5.65 -12.55
CA GLY A 186 -34.61 6.12 -13.92
C GLY A 186 -33.34 6.24 -14.77
N LEU A 187 -32.22 5.75 -14.27
CA LEU A 187 -30.99 5.62 -15.04
C LEU A 187 -31.02 4.35 -15.90
N GLU A 188 -30.40 4.38 -17.07
CA GLU A 188 -30.14 3.15 -17.82
C GLU A 188 -28.99 2.35 -17.16
N PRO A 189 -29.03 0.99 -17.22
CA PRO A 189 -27.93 0.16 -16.73
C PRO A 189 -26.61 0.52 -17.42
N MET A 190 -25.63 0.98 -16.65
CA MET A 190 -24.34 1.45 -17.18
C MET A 190 -23.28 0.35 -17.30
N GLY A 191 -23.59 -0.89 -16.86
CA GLY A 191 -22.64 -1.99 -16.94
C GLY A 191 -21.29 -1.68 -16.27
N VAL A 192 -20.18 -2.01 -16.92
CA VAL A 192 -18.80 -1.81 -16.44
C VAL A 192 -18.48 -0.31 -16.24
N ALA A 193 -19.01 0.57 -17.09
CA ALA A 193 -18.85 2.02 -16.92
C ALA A 193 -19.47 2.51 -15.60
N GLY A 194 -20.59 1.91 -15.18
CA GLY A 194 -21.24 2.23 -13.89
C GLY A 194 -20.33 1.97 -12.70
N ALA A 195 -19.60 0.86 -12.68
CA ALA A 195 -18.61 0.55 -11.64
C ALA A 195 -17.45 1.57 -11.64
N ALA A 196 -16.97 1.98 -12.83
CA ALA A 196 -15.91 2.99 -12.93
C ALA A 196 -16.36 4.37 -12.44
N TYR A 197 -17.58 4.82 -12.80
CA TYR A 197 -18.15 6.08 -12.31
C TYR A 197 -18.42 6.05 -10.80
N ALA A 198 -18.91 4.94 -10.26
CA ALA A 198 -19.10 4.79 -8.81
C ALA A 198 -17.77 4.97 -8.06
N THR A 199 -16.70 4.36 -8.57
CA THR A 199 -15.34 4.51 -8.01
C THR A 199 -14.82 5.95 -8.13
N LEU A 200 -15.01 6.61 -9.26
CA LEU A 200 -14.63 8.00 -9.46
C LEU A 200 -15.34 8.93 -8.46
N ILE A 201 -16.66 8.79 -8.34
CA ILE A 201 -17.47 9.62 -7.44
C ILE A 201 -17.09 9.35 -5.97
N ALA A 202 -16.90 8.09 -5.58
CA ALA A 202 -16.48 7.74 -4.22
C ALA A 202 -15.10 8.35 -3.86
N ARG A 203 -14.15 8.39 -4.81
CA ARG A 203 -12.86 9.03 -4.63
C ARG A 203 -12.97 10.56 -4.52
N VAL A 204 -13.81 11.20 -5.30
CA VAL A 204 -14.12 12.64 -5.15
C VAL A 204 -14.76 12.92 -3.79
N PHE A 205 -15.75 12.10 -3.41
CA PHE A 205 -16.39 12.20 -2.10
C PHE A 205 -15.38 12.06 -0.96
N SER A 206 -14.43 11.12 -1.03
CA SER A 206 -13.42 10.91 0.01
C SER A 206 -12.58 12.16 0.27
N VAL A 207 -12.21 12.90 -0.78
CA VAL A 207 -11.47 14.18 -0.66
C VAL A 207 -12.30 15.22 0.10
N ILE A 208 -13.53 15.43 -0.37
CA ILE A 208 -14.44 16.46 0.19
C ILE A 208 -14.75 16.11 1.65
N PHE A 209 -15.06 14.86 1.92
CA PHE A 209 -15.42 14.40 3.27
C PHE A 209 -14.24 14.50 4.23
N LEU A 210 -13.04 14.03 3.85
CA LEU A 210 -11.86 14.17 4.70
C LEU A 210 -11.49 15.64 4.95
N TYR A 211 -11.61 16.49 3.93
CA TYR A 211 -11.41 17.94 4.10
C TYR A 211 -12.38 18.52 5.14
N ILE A 212 -13.67 18.15 5.10
CA ILE A 212 -14.67 18.59 6.09
C ILE A 212 -14.33 18.07 7.49
N VAL A 213 -13.95 16.79 7.60
CA VAL A 213 -13.56 16.17 8.88
C VAL A 213 -12.34 16.88 9.47
N MET A 214 -11.31 17.14 8.66
CA MET A 214 -10.12 17.88 9.09
C MET A 214 -10.43 19.32 9.50
N LYS A 215 -11.36 19.98 8.80
CA LYS A 215 -11.78 21.36 9.12
C LYS A 215 -12.54 21.44 10.45
N ARG A 216 -13.22 20.37 10.86
CA ARG A 216 -13.97 20.31 12.13
C ARG A 216 -13.11 19.87 13.31
N ASN A 217 -11.99 19.21 13.09
CA ASN A 217 -11.13 18.67 14.15
C ASN A 217 -10.18 19.74 14.69
N SER A 218 -10.01 19.80 16.01
CA SER A 218 -9.17 20.80 16.70
C SER A 218 -7.68 20.73 16.33
N ILE A 219 -7.16 19.54 15.99
CA ILE A 219 -5.74 19.33 15.66
C ILE A 219 -5.45 19.83 14.24
N THR A 220 -6.34 19.52 13.27
CA THR A 220 -6.09 19.74 11.84
C THR A 220 -6.71 21.03 11.30
N ARG A 221 -7.74 21.57 11.99
CA ARG A 221 -8.49 22.76 11.55
C ARG A 221 -7.62 23.95 11.20
N ARG A 222 -6.60 24.22 12.03
CA ARG A 222 -5.67 25.34 11.83
C ARG A 222 -5.03 25.25 10.44
N TYR A 223 -4.48 24.10 10.08
CA TYR A 223 -3.73 23.90 8.83
C TYR A 223 -4.62 23.94 7.59
N ILE A 224 -5.89 23.54 7.72
CA ILE A 224 -6.88 23.68 6.66
C ILE A 224 -7.24 25.15 6.45
N ASN A 225 -7.45 25.93 7.52
CA ASN A 225 -7.83 27.33 7.43
C ASN A 225 -6.68 28.24 6.96
N GLU A 226 -5.45 27.92 7.33
CA GLU A 226 -4.24 28.65 6.95
C GLU A 226 -3.67 28.20 5.60
N LEU A 227 -4.25 27.17 4.95
CA LEU A 227 -3.78 26.66 3.65
C LEU A 227 -3.96 27.74 2.59
N SER A 228 -2.86 28.21 2.03
CA SER A 228 -2.84 29.24 0.99
C SER A 228 -1.86 28.85 -0.11
N PHE A 229 -2.25 29.05 -1.35
CA PHE A 229 -1.47 28.75 -2.55
C PHE A 229 -0.88 30.00 -3.22
N LYS A 230 -0.64 31.09 -2.46
CA LYS A 230 0.05 32.29 -2.97
C LYS A 230 1.47 31.90 -3.41
N VAL A 231 1.87 32.38 -4.60
CA VAL A 231 3.18 32.04 -5.22
C VAL A 231 4.36 32.40 -4.29
N SER A 232 4.25 33.51 -3.56
CA SER A 232 5.28 33.97 -2.62
C SER A 232 5.57 33.00 -1.45
N LEU A 233 4.68 32.04 -1.20
CA LEU A 233 4.81 31.07 -0.13
C LEU A 233 5.50 29.77 -0.57
N PHE A 234 5.79 29.63 -1.85
CA PHE A 234 6.49 28.45 -2.37
C PHE A 234 8.00 28.63 -2.28
N LYS A 235 8.65 27.62 -1.66
CA LYS A 235 10.11 27.61 -1.45
C LYS A 235 10.73 26.45 -2.21
N LYS A 236 11.77 26.72 -3.00
CA LYS A 236 12.49 25.73 -3.79
C LYS A 236 13.06 24.60 -2.90
N GLU A 237 13.54 24.97 -1.71
CA GLU A 237 14.14 24.02 -0.76
C GLU A 237 13.11 22.97 -0.28
N MET A 238 11.84 23.36 -0.10
CA MET A 238 10.79 22.44 0.32
C MET A 238 10.42 21.47 -0.83
N PHE A 239 10.34 21.95 -2.07
CA PHE A 239 10.18 21.10 -3.25
C PHE A 239 11.32 20.08 -3.34
N GLN A 240 12.57 20.52 -3.21
CA GLN A 240 13.73 19.63 -3.23
C GLN A 240 13.69 18.59 -2.10
N THR A 241 13.27 18.99 -0.90
CA THR A 241 13.15 18.10 0.25
C THR A 241 12.11 17.00 -0.01
N LEU A 242 10.92 17.38 -0.48
CA LEU A 242 9.87 16.42 -0.82
C LEU A 242 10.29 15.49 -1.96
N LEU A 243 10.96 16.00 -3.00
CA LEU A 243 11.49 15.17 -4.09
C LEU A 243 12.58 14.21 -3.62
N LYS A 244 13.51 14.68 -2.78
CA LYS A 244 14.57 13.83 -2.21
C LYS A 244 14.06 12.69 -1.34
N LEU A 245 12.92 12.88 -0.67
CA LEU A 245 12.29 11.84 0.14
C LEU A 245 11.29 11.02 -0.66
N GLY A 246 10.47 11.67 -1.48
CA GLY A 246 9.36 11.03 -2.18
C GLY A 246 9.81 10.14 -3.32
N LEU A 247 10.77 10.59 -4.14
CA LEU A 247 11.19 9.80 -5.30
C LEU A 247 11.83 8.46 -4.94
N PRO A 248 12.79 8.37 -3.99
CA PRO A 248 13.31 7.08 -3.56
C PRO A 248 12.23 6.18 -2.93
N THR A 249 11.29 6.75 -2.17
CA THR A 249 10.20 5.98 -1.55
C THR A 249 9.21 5.46 -2.61
N ALA A 250 8.91 6.27 -3.62
CA ALA A 250 8.08 5.86 -4.76
C ALA A 250 8.74 4.71 -5.54
N MET A 251 10.03 4.85 -5.85
CA MET A 251 10.80 3.80 -6.54
C MET A 251 10.88 2.52 -5.72
N GLN A 252 11.08 2.62 -4.40
CA GLN A 252 11.10 1.47 -3.51
C GLN A 252 9.79 0.67 -3.60
N LEU A 253 8.65 1.34 -3.47
CA LEU A 253 7.34 0.69 -3.52
C LEU A 253 7.03 0.14 -4.92
N PHE A 254 7.43 0.86 -5.96
CA PHE A 254 7.32 0.40 -7.35
C PHE A 254 8.14 -0.87 -7.59
N PHE A 255 9.39 -0.93 -7.15
CA PHE A 255 10.24 -2.11 -7.27
C PHE A 255 9.65 -3.32 -6.54
N GLU A 256 9.10 -3.11 -5.36
CA GLU A 256 8.48 -4.16 -4.56
C GLU A 256 7.24 -4.75 -5.27
N VAL A 257 6.28 -3.90 -5.64
CA VAL A 257 5.03 -4.35 -6.28
C VAL A 257 5.30 -4.99 -7.65
N THR A 258 6.19 -4.40 -8.46
CA THR A 258 6.52 -4.96 -9.77
C THR A 258 7.31 -6.27 -9.68
N ALA A 259 8.11 -6.48 -8.63
CA ALA A 259 8.78 -7.76 -8.41
C ALA A 259 7.77 -8.88 -8.12
N PHE A 260 6.72 -8.64 -7.32
CA PHE A 260 5.65 -9.60 -7.10
C PHE A 260 4.85 -9.89 -8.38
N ALA A 261 4.58 -8.87 -9.20
CA ALA A 261 3.91 -9.05 -10.47
C ALA A 261 4.73 -9.91 -11.46
N LEU A 262 6.05 -9.66 -11.55
CA LEU A 262 6.95 -10.46 -12.37
C LEU A 262 7.08 -11.89 -11.87
N ALA A 263 7.08 -12.12 -10.56
CA ALA A 263 7.09 -13.45 -9.97
C ALA A 263 5.84 -14.25 -10.35
N ALA A 264 4.65 -13.63 -10.35
CA ALA A 264 3.43 -14.27 -10.82
C ALA A 264 3.55 -14.67 -12.30
N PHE A 265 4.13 -13.79 -13.13
CA PHE A 265 4.40 -14.10 -14.53
C PHE A 265 5.35 -15.30 -14.70
N ILE A 266 6.45 -15.35 -13.92
CA ILE A 266 7.41 -16.48 -13.95
C ILE A 266 6.72 -17.79 -13.53
N CYS A 267 5.87 -17.77 -12.49
CA CYS A 267 5.08 -18.95 -12.09
C CYS A 267 4.12 -19.40 -13.22
N GLY A 268 3.52 -18.45 -13.95
CA GLY A 268 2.66 -18.72 -15.09
C GLY A 268 3.38 -19.37 -16.28
N MET A 269 4.69 -19.14 -16.43
CA MET A 269 5.51 -19.81 -17.45
C MET A 269 5.69 -21.32 -17.15
N VAL A 270 5.49 -21.77 -15.92
CA VAL A 270 5.61 -23.18 -15.53
C VAL A 270 4.31 -23.92 -15.78
N SER A 271 3.23 -23.49 -15.13
CA SER A 271 1.91 -24.10 -15.32
C SER A 271 0.78 -23.18 -14.79
N THR A 272 -0.45 -23.48 -15.21
CA THR A 272 -1.65 -22.84 -14.69
C THR A 272 -1.86 -23.15 -13.19
N THR A 273 -1.45 -24.34 -12.74
CA THR A 273 -1.49 -24.73 -11.32
C THR A 273 -0.52 -23.90 -10.48
N ASP A 274 0.70 -23.65 -11.00
CA ASP A 274 1.71 -22.86 -10.29
C ASP A 274 1.28 -21.41 -10.09
N ILE A 275 0.76 -20.76 -11.13
CA ILE A 275 0.28 -19.37 -11.01
C ILE A 275 -0.96 -19.29 -10.11
N ALA A 276 -1.88 -20.26 -10.18
CA ALA A 276 -3.07 -20.28 -9.34
C ALA A 276 -2.70 -20.45 -7.86
N ALA A 277 -1.82 -21.41 -7.54
CA ALA A 277 -1.35 -21.62 -6.17
C ALA A 277 -0.55 -20.42 -5.63
N HIS A 278 0.30 -19.81 -6.47
CA HIS A 278 0.99 -18.56 -6.15
C HIS A 278 -0.01 -17.43 -5.84
N GLN A 279 -1.06 -17.27 -6.67
CA GLN A 279 -2.05 -16.20 -6.48
C GLN A 279 -2.87 -16.38 -5.20
N VAL A 280 -3.24 -17.59 -4.85
CA VAL A 280 -3.89 -17.90 -3.56
C VAL A 280 -2.98 -17.49 -2.41
N THR A 281 -1.73 -17.95 -2.44
CA THR A 281 -0.77 -17.72 -1.35
C THR A 281 -0.43 -16.23 -1.19
N ILE A 282 -0.20 -15.49 -2.30
CA ILE A 282 0.11 -14.05 -2.23
C ILE A 282 -1.09 -13.22 -1.77
N SER A 283 -2.33 -13.63 -2.10
CA SER A 283 -3.53 -12.95 -1.63
C SER A 283 -3.65 -13.01 -0.11
N MET A 284 -3.34 -14.16 0.49
CA MET A 284 -3.34 -14.35 1.93
C MET A 284 -2.19 -13.58 2.61
N ALA A 285 -0.99 -13.63 2.04
CA ALA A 285 0.15 -12.87 2.53
C ALA A 285 -0.12 -11.36 2.48
N SER A 286 -0.73 -10.87 1.38
CA SER A 286 -1.11 -9.46 1.23
C SER A 286 -2.14 -9.00 2.26
N PHE A 287 -3.07 -9.86 2.66
CA PHE A 287 -4.04 -9.54 3.70
C PHE A 287 -3.36 -9.22 5.03
N THR A 288 -2.43 -10.07 5.47
CA THR A 288 -1.67 -9.86 6.71
C THR A 288 -0.70 -8.68 6.62
N PHE A 289 -0.08 -8.47 5.45
CA PHE A 289 0.75 -7.30 5.16
C PHE A 289 -0.04 -5.99 5.29
N ASN A 290 -1.24 -5.91 4.72
CA ASN A 290 -2.10 -4.73 4.82
C ASN A 290 -2.47 -4.41 6.27
N LEU A 291 -2.75 -5.41 7.10
CA LEU A 291 -2.94 -5.22 8.53
C LEU A 291 -1.67 -4.68 9.20
N CYS A 292 -0.52 -5.27 8.89
CA CYS A 292 0.76 -4.86 9.44
C CYS A 292 1.15 -3.42 9.03
N ALA A 293 0.68 -2.92 7.89
CA ALA A 293 0.95 -1.56 7.43
C ALA A 293 0.53 -0.47 8.44
N GLY A 294 -0.48 -0.74 9.27
CA GLY A 294 -0.86 0.16 10.36
C GLY A 294 0.26 0.41 11.36
N PHE A 295 1.03 -0.62 11.71
CA PHE A 295 2.22 -0.47 12.57
C PHE A 295 3.34 0.29 11.87
N GLY A 296 3.45 0.16 10.55
CA GLY A 296 4.39 0.94 9.74
C GLY A 296 4.09 2.44 9.83
N VAL A 297 2.84 2.84 9.59
CA VAL A 297 2.41 4.25 9.72
C VAL A 297 2.67 4.78 11.13
N ALA A 298 2.27 4.03 12.16
CA ALA A 298 2.51 4.40 13.56
C ALA A 298 4.01 4.60 13.84
N SER A 299 4.87 3.70 13.33
CA SER A 299 6.32 3.77 13.49
C SER A 299 6.90 5.04 12.85
N THR A 300 6.49 5.37 11.62
CA THR A 300 6.95 6.58 10.93
C THR A 300 6.60 7.84 11.73
N ILE A 301 5.39 7.92 12.26
CA ILE A 301 4.91 9.08 13.03
C ILE A 301 5.66 9.21 14.36
N MET A 302 5.76 8.11 15.12
CA MET A 302 6.41 8.11 16.44
C MET A 302 7.90 8.45 16.34
N ILE A 303 8.59 7.87 15.35
CA ILE A 303 10.01 8.14 15.07
C ILE A 303 10.21 9.59 14.62
N GLY A 304 9.36 10.09 13.69
CA GLY A 304 9.41 11.48 13.23
C GLY A 304 9.25 12.50 14.38
N LYS A 305 8.32 12.24 15.30
CA LYS A 305 8.15 13.06 16.50
C LYS A 305 9.39 13.06 17.39
N LYS A 306 9.94 11.88 17.71
CA LYS A 306 11.13 11.77 18.56
C LYS A 306 12.36 12.41 17.92
N ARG A 307 12.47 12.33 16.59
CA ARG A 307 13.49 13.07 15.85
C ARG A 307 13.31 14.59 16.00
N GLY A 308 12.07 15.09 15.91
CA GLY A 308 11.76 16.51 16.12
C GLY A 308 12.10 16.99 17.52
N GLU A 309 11.89 16.15 18.53
CA GLU A 309 12.27 16.38 19.93
C GLU A 309 13.79 16.25 20.16
N LYS A 310 14.57 15.80 19.16
CA LYS A 310 15.98 15.42 19.26
C LYS A 310 16.25 14.32 20.30
N ASP A 311 15.24 13.50 20.61
CA ASP A 311 15.32 12.37 21.52
C ASP A 311 15.72 11.09 20.77
N PHE A 312 17.00 10.94 20.45
CA PHE A 312 17.50 9.78 19.70
C PHE A 312 17.54 8.48 20.52
N VAL A 313 17.50 8.59 21.86
CA VAL A 313 17.31 7.42 22.72
C VAL A 313 15.90 6.88 22.54
N GLY A 314 14.91 7.76 22.62
CA GLY A 314 13.51 7.41 22.36
C GLY A 314 13.27 6.88 20.92
N VAL A 315 13.95 7.45 19.90
CA VAL A 315 13.94 6.91 18.53
C VAL A 315 14.31 5.44 18.51
N ARG A 316 15.43 5.07 19.15
CA ARG A 316 15.91 3.69 19.20
C ARG A 316 14.97 2.77 19.94
N GLU A 317 14.51 3.20 21.13
CA GLU A 317 13.59 2.42 21.95
C GLU A 317 12.26 2.15 21.25
N ILE A 318 11.66 3.16 20.62
CA ILE A 318 10.42 3.02 19.84
C ILE A 318 10.64 2.06 18.68
N GLY A 319 11.71 2.22 17.91
CA GLY A 319 11.95 1.35 16.77
C GLY A 319 12.11 -0.11 17.17
N ILE A 320 12.89 -0.40 18.22
CA ILE A 320 13.05 -1.76 18.74
C ILE A 320 11.72 -2.30 19.29
N ASN A 321 10.96 -1.48 20.01
CA ASN A 321 9.66 -1.89 20.54
C ASN A 321 8.67 -2.23 19.42
N ASN A 322 8.60 -1.40 18.38
CA ASN A 322 7.69 -1.62 17.26
C ASN A 322 8.11 -2.83 16.41
N MET A 323 9.43 -3.08 16.24
CA MET A 323 9.92 -4.32 15.61
C MET A 323 9.48 -5.55 16.39
N LYS A 324 9.52 -5.52 17.72
CA LYS A 324 9.04 -6.62 18.57
C LYS A 324 7.53 -6.83 18.45
N ILE A 325 6.73 -5.75 18.46
CA ILE A 325 5.27 -5.82 18.28
C ILE A 325 4.94 -6.49 16.95
N VAL A 326 5.57 -6.02 15.88
CA VAL A 326 5.32 -6.55 14.52
C VAL A 326 5.81 -8.00 14.40
N PHE A 327 6.94 -8.34 15.00
CA PHE A 327 7.41 -9.73 15.04
C PHE A 327 6.38 -10.64 15.73
N LEU A 328 5.83 -10.24 16.87
CA LEU A 328 4.78 -11.00 17.57
C LEU A 328 3.50 -11.11 16.74
N PHE A 329 3.08 -10.02 16.07
CA PHE A 329 1.93 -10.02 15.19
C PHE A 329 2.11 -10.98 14.01
N MET A 330 3.28 -10.92 13.35
CA MET A 330 3.61 -11.82 12.24
C MET A 330 3.86 -13.26 12.69
N LEU A 331 4.28 -13.49 13.93
CA LEU A 331 4.37 -14.82 14.51
C LEU A 331 2.98 -15.47 14.65
N ILE A 332 1.98 -14.69 15.07
CA ILE A 332 0.58 -15.16 15.09
C ILE A 332 0.13 -15.51 13.67
N SER A 333 0.42 -14.66 12.68
CA SER A 333 0.12 -14.93 11.28
C SER A 333 0.83 -16.20 10.77
N CYS A 334 2.12 -16.36 11.10
CA CYS A 334 2.91 -17.54 10.78
C CYS A 334 2.26 -18.82 11.32
N LEU A 335 1.85 -18.82 12.59
CA LEU A 335 1.17 -19.95 13.21
C LEU A 335 -0.19 -20.21 12.54
N THR A 336 -0.96 -19.16 12.22
CA THR A 336 -2.25 -19.28 11.53
C THR A 336 -2.09 -19.93 10.16
N PHE A 337 -1.08 -19.53 9.37
CA PHE A 337 -0.82 -20.10 8.05
C PHE A 337 -0.34 -21.55 8.15
N THR A 338 0.55 -21.86 9.11
CA THR A 338 1.08 -23.21 9.31
C THR A 338 0.00 -24.20 9.75
N ILE A 339 -0.84 -23.80 10.72
CA ILE A 339 -1.94 -24.64 11.22
C ILE A 339 -3.06 -24.75 10.19
N GLY A 340 -3.40 -23.63 9.55
CA GLY A 340 -4.50 -23.52 8.59
C GLY A 340 -4.16 -23.95 7.16
N LYS A 341 -2.93 -24.39 6.87
CA LYS A 341 -2.42 -24.61 5.50
C LYS A 341 -3.32 -25.46 4.60
N ASN A 342 -4.02 -26.43 5.17
CA ASN A 342 -4.90 -27.35 4.43
C ASN A 342 -6.32 -26.80 4.25
N VAL A 343 -6.74 -25.83 5.09
CA VAL A 343 -8.09 -25.26 5.08
C VAL A 343 -8.12 -23.89 4.37
N LEU A 344 -7.11 -23.07 4.62
CA LEU A 344 -7.11 -21.70 4.10
C LEU A 344 -7.18 -21.61 2.55
N PRO A 345 -6.49 -22.47 1.78
CA PRO A 345 -6.60 -22.43 0.30
C PRO A 345 -8.01 -22.75 -0.21
N THR A 346 -8.79 -23.56 0.50
CA THR A 346 -10.16 -23.95 0.06
C THR A 346 -11.14 -22.78 0.05
N PHE A 347 -10.82 -21.66 0.71
CA PHE A 347 -11.63 -20.44 0.61
C PHE A 347 -11.44 -19.69 -0.71
N PHE A 348 -10.40 -20.02 -1.49
CA PHE A 348 -10.04 -19.33 -2.73
C PHE A 348 -10.16 -20.19 -3.98
N THR A 349 -10.35 -21.50 -3.81
CA THR A 349 -10.38 -22.49 -4.89
C THR A 349 -11.64 -23.33 -4.81
N LYS A 350 -12.02 -23.93 -5.92
CA LYS A 350 -13.10 -24.93 -5.93
C LYS A 350 -12.60 -26.25 -5.39
N GLU A 351 -13.53 -27.08 -4.88
CA GLU A 351 -13.20 -28.39 -4.24
C GLU A 351 -12.55 -29.37 -5.23
N ASP A 352 -12.81 -29.25 -6.52
CA ASP A 352 -12.25 -30.09 -7.58
C ASP A 352 -10.82 -29.70 -7.99
N GLU A 353 -10.34 -28.51 -7.60
CA GLU A 353 -8.98 -28.03 -7.89
C GLU A 353 -7.92 -28.58 -6.89
N THR A 354 -7.93 -29.87 -6.65
CA THR A 354 -7.09 -30.53 -5.62
C THR A 354 -5.59 -30.29 -5.80
N ALA A 355 -5.10 -30.22 -7.04
CA ALA A 355 -3.69 -29.96 -7.32
C ALA A 355 -3.27 -28.53 -6.91
N VAL A 356 -4.13 -27.53 -7.14
CA VAL A 356 -3.89 -26.13 -6.69
C VAL A 356 -3.90 -26.04 -5.17
N ILE A 357 -4.86 -26.69 -4.52
CA ILE A 357 -4.97 -26.71 -3.05
C ILE A 357 -3.73 -27.37 -2.44
N ALA A 358 -3.27 -28.52 -2.97
CA ALA A 358 -2.10 -29.21 -2.47
C ALA A 358 -0.82 -28.37 -2.60
N LEU A 359 -0.60 -27.72 -3.76
CA LEU A 359 0.54 -26.84 -3.98
C LEU A 359 0.44 -25.58 -3.09
N ALA A 360 -0.71 -24.92 -3.04
CA ALA A 360 -0.92 -23.74 -2.19
C ALA A 360 -0.68 -24.05 -0.71
N SER A 361 -1.07 -25.24 -0.24
CA SER A 361 -0.78 -25.69 1.13
C SER A 361 0.73 -25.79 1.43
N GLN A 362 1.53 -26.23 0.44
CA GLN A 362 2.99 -26.25 0.57
C GLN A 362 3.57 -24.83 0.54
N LEU A 363 3.07 -23.98 -0.36
CA LEU A 363 3.51 -22.59 -0.45
C LEU A 363 3.18 -21.80 0.83
N LEU A 364 2.05 -22.09 1.49
CA LEU A 364 1.69 -21.46 2.76
C LEU A 364 2.67 -21.73 3.90
N VAL A 365 3.34 -22.87 3.88
CA VAL A 365 4.42 -23.15 4.86
C VAL A 365 5.61 -22.21 4.60
N LEU A 366 5.98 -21.98 3.35
CA LEU A 366 7.03 -21.01 3.02
C LEU A 366 6.56 -19.58 3.32
N ALA A 367 5.33 -19.25 2.97
CA ALA A 367 4.72 -17.96 3.25
C ALA A 367 4.65 -17.67 4.76
N SER A 368 4.46 -18.68 5.60
CA SER A 368 4.45 -18.51 7.05
C SER A 368 5.79 -17.98 7.58
N LEU A 369 6.90 -18.51 7.09
CA LEU A 369 8.24 -18.02 7.45
C LEU A 369 8.55 -16.66 6.80
N PHE A 370 8.14 -16.48 5.56
CA PHE A 370 8.23 -15.22 4.82
C PHE A 370 7.59 -14.06 5.60
N GLN A 371 6.43 -14.26 6.23
CA GLN A 371 5.71 -13.26 7.02
C GLN A 371 6.57 -12.59 8.09
N LEU A 372 7.44 -13.33 8.76
CA LEU A 372 8.30 -12.79 9.82
C LEU A 372 9.29 -11.76 9.26
N SER A 373 9.87 -12.08 8.10
CA SER A 373 10.79 -11.18 7.40
C SER A 373 10.05 -9.99 6.80
N ASP A 374 8.83 -10.19 6.28
CA ASP A 374 7.99 -9.17 5.68
C ASP A 374 7.61 -8.09 6.70
N GLY A 375 7.10 -8.48 7.86
CA GLY A 375 6.80 -7.53 8.93
C GLY A 375 8.03 -6.77 9.44
N LEU A 376 9.17 -7.45 9.59
CA LEU A 376 10.41 -6.80 10.01
C LEU A 376 10.92 -5.82 8.95
N GLN A 377 10.83 -6.16 7.66
CA GLN A 377 11.14 -5.25 6.55
C GLN A 377 10.27 -4.01 6.61
N LEU A 378 8.95 -4.18 6.66
CA LEU A 378 7.97 -3.10 6.66
C LEU A 378 8.20 -2.12 7.79
N VAL A 379 8.35 -2.60 9.04
CA VAL A 379 8.53 -1.71 10.18
C VAL A 379 9.92 -1.06 10.18
N SER A 380 10.97 -1.74 9.70
CA SER A 380 12.31 -1.17 9.56
C SER A 380 12.35 -0.04 8.53
N LEU A 381 11.69 -0.23 7.38
CA LEU A 381 11.49 0.81 6.36
C LEU A 381 10.74 2.01 6.93
N ALA A 382 9.68 1.76 7.69
CA ALA A 382 8.86 2.80 8.31
C ALA A 382 9.67 3.61 9.34
N CYS A 383 10.49 2.96 10.16
CA CYS A 383 11.39 3.61 11.10
C CYS A 383 12.45 4.47 10.39
N LEU A 384 13.08 3.95 9.33
CA LEU A 384 14.04 4.68 8.52
C LEU A 384 13.40 5.86 7.79
N ARG A 385 12.16 5.70 7.30
CA ARG A 385 11.36 6.79 6.74
C ARG A 385 11.07 7.87 7.77
N GLY A 386 10.72 7.50 9.00
CA GLY A 386 10.58 8.44 10.12
C GLY A 386 11.85 9.23 10.41
N LEU A 387 13.02 8.64 10.22
CA LEU A 387 14.32 9.30 10.26
C LEU A 387 14.66 10.07 8.98
N GLN A 388 13.79 10.06 7.95
CA GLN A 388 14.02 10.63 6.61
C GLN A 388 15.21 10.01 5.87
N ASP A 389 15.61 8.81 6.24
CA ASP A 389 16.60 8.00 5.53
C ASP A 389 15.87 7.07 4.57
N VAL A 390 15.73 7.46 3.32
CA VAL A 390 14.96 6.73 2.30
C VAL A 390 15.81 6.24 1.12
N LYS A 391 16.93 6.92 0.84
CA LYS A 391 17.75 6.61 -0.35
C LYS A 391 18.40 5.23 -0.25
N VAL A 392 19.07 4.93 0.87
CA VAL A 392 19.72 3.63 1.05
C VAL A 392 18.71 2.50 1.22
N PRO A 393 17.63 2.66 2.00
CA PRO A 393 16.54 1.69 2.00
C PRO A 393 16.00 1.33 0.62
N SER A 394 15.78 2.31 -0.26
CA SER A 394 15.34 2.08 -1.64
C SER A 394 16.34 1.22 -2.44
N ILE A 395 17.64 1.47 -2.28
CA ILE A 395 18.70 0.68 -2.93
C ILE A 395 18.71 -0.76 -2.38
N ILE A 396 18.60 -0.93 -1.05
CA ILE A 396 18.55 -2.26 -0.41
C ILE A 396 17.36 -3.05 -0.95
N THR A 397 16.18 -2.43 -1.04
CA THR A 397 14.97 -3.06 -1.57
C THR A 397 15.14 -3.44 -3.04
N PHE A 398 15.68 -2.54 -3.87
CA PHE A 398 15.97 -2.84 -5.26
C PHE A 398 16.89 -4.06 -5.41
N ILE A 399 18.00 -4.09 -4.69
CA ILE A 399 18.95 -5.22 -4.75
C ILE A 399 18.27 -6.51 -4.28
N ALA A 400 17.56 -6.47 -3.15
CA ALA A 400 16.92 -7.64 -2.60
C ALA A 400 15.89 -8.26 -3.55
N TYR A 401 15.02 -7.45 -4.16
CA TYR A 401 13.96 -7.96 -5.02
C TYR A 401 14.43 -8.20 -6.46
N TRP A 402 15.15 -7.26 -7.08
CA TRP A 402 15.46 -7.31 -8.51
C TRP A 402 16.76 -8.02 -8.83
N VAL A 403 17.77 -7.93 -7.95
CA VAL A 403 19.08 -8.55 -8.18
C VAL A 403 19.17 -9.94 -7.53
N VAL A 404 18.51 -10.14 -6.39
CA VAL A 404 18.56 -11.42 -5.67
C VAL A 404 17.29 -12.25 -5.94
N THR A 405 16.11 -11.75 -5.55
CA THR A 405 14.87 -12.56 -5.56
C THR A 405 14.46 -12.98 -6.96
N LEU A 406 14.36 -12.04 -7.91
CA LEU A 406 13.87 -12.37 -9.25
C LEU A 406 14.81 -13.31 -10.01
N PRO A 407 16.14 -13.07 -10.09
CA PRO A 407 17.04 -14.00 -10.77
C PRO A 407 17.10 -15.39 -10.10
N LEU A 408 17.18 -15.42 -8.76
CA LEU A 408 17.17 -16.67 -8.00
C LEU A 408 15.83 -17.40 -8.18
N GLY A 409 14.71 -16.67 -8.11
CA GLY A 409 13.39 -17.22 -8.32
C GLY A 409 13.22 -17.80 -9.71
N PHE A 410 13.66 -17.10 -10.75
CA PHE A 410 13.67 -17.62 -12.12
C PHE A 410 14.51 -18.92 -12.24
N PHE A 411 15.73 -18.90 -11.67
CA PHE A 411 16.61 -20.07 -11.67
C PHE A 411 15.98 -21.28 -10.96
N LEU A 412 15.46 -21.09 -9.75
CA LEU A 412 14.84 -22.18 -8.99
C LEU A 412 13.53 -22.66 -9.63
N CYS A 413 12.71 -21.74 -10.12
CA CYS A 413 11.41 -22.03 -10.70
C CYS A 413 11.53 -22.79 -12.03
N ILE A 414 12.33 -22.27 -12.95
CA ILE A 414 12.44 -22.76 -14.35
C ILE A 414 13.57 -23.78 -14.49
N THR A 415 14.81 -23.43 -14.10
CA THR A 415 15.99 -24.26 -14.38
C THR A 415 16.03 -25.48 -13.46
N MET A 416 15.77 -25.28 -12.16
CA MET A 416 15.72 -26.36 -11.17
C MET A 416 14.36 -27.09 -11.16
N LYS A 417 13.38 -26.62 -11.97
CA LYS A 417 12.03 -27.21 -12.10
C LYS A 417 11.25 -27.29 -10.78
N MET A 418 11.51 -26.37 -9.86
CA MET A 418 10.82 -26.32 -8.56
C MET A 418 9.46 -25.62 -8.65
N GLY A 419 9.11 -25.01 -9.80
CA GLY A 419 7.85 -24.31 -9.97
C GLY A 419 7.67 -23.15 -8.98
N ALA A 420 6.42 -22.86 -8.63
CA ALA A 420 6.10 -21.80 -7.67
C ALA A 420 6.78 -21.98 -6.31
N TYR A 421 7.08 -23.22 -5.89
CA TYR A 421 7.83 -23.48 -4.65
C TYR A 421 9.21 -22.82 -4.67
N GLY A 422 9.94 -22.92 -5.78
CA GLY A 422 11.24 -22.26 -5.98
C GLY A 422 11.14 -20.74 -5.89
N MET A 423 10.09 -20.15 -6.45
CA MET A 423 9.83 -18.70 -6.36
C MET A 423 9.63 -18.24 -4.91
N TRP A 424 8.86 -18.99 -4.10
CA TRP A 424 8.63 -18.66 -2.70
C TRP A 424 9.87 -18.86 -1.82
N VAL A 425 10.73 -19.81 -2.14
CA VAL A 425 12.06 -19.94 -1.50
C VAL A 425 12.89 -18.69 -1.79
N ALA A 426 12.92 -18.23 -3.04
CA ALA A 426 13.65 -17.02 -3.43
C ALA A 426 13.11 -15.76 -2.72
N PHE A 427 11.78 -15.63 -2.60
CA PHE A 427 11.17 -14.56 -1.80
C PHE A 427 11.60 -14.60 -0.34
N GLY A 428 11.60 -15.78 0.28
CA GLY A 428 12.06 -15.95 1.68
C GLY A 428 13.50 -15.46 1.86
N ILE A 429 14.40 -15.82 0.95
CA ILE A 429 15.81 -15.42 0.98
C ILE A 429 15.95 -13.90 0.78
N GLY A 430 15.41 -13.36 -0.31
CA GLY A 430 15.54 -11.95 -0.63
C GLY A 430 14.93 -11.03 0.42
N LEU A 431 13.75 -11.39 0.92
CA LEU A 431 13.08 -10.62 1.96
C LEU A 431 13.83 -10.65 3.30
N THR A 432 14.41 -11.81 3.66
CA THR A 432 15.23 -11.92 4.87
C THR A 432 16.50 -11.07 4.78
N ILE A 433 17.13 -11.02 3.61
CA ILE A 433 18.28 -10.14 3.35
C ILE A 433 17.84 -8.67 3.51
N SER A 434 16.74 -8.27 2.86
CA SER A 434 16.21 -6.92 2.95
C SER A 434 15.89 -6.52 4.39
N ALA A 435 15.10 -7.35 5.09
CA ALA A 435 14.69 -7.11 6.47
C ALA A 435 15.89 -6.94 7.41
N THR A 436 16.88 -7.83 7.28
CA THR A 436 18.10 -7.81 8.11
C THR A 436 18.91 -6.55 7.86
N LEU A 437 19.18 -6.22 6.58
CA LEU A 437 19.96 -5.03 6.23
C LEU A 437 19.29 -3.73 6.68
N LEU A 438 17.96 -3.64 6.54
CA LEU A 438 17.20 -2.48 6.96
C LEU A 438 17.15 -2.33 8.49
N ALA A 439 16.94 -3.43 9.21
CA ALA A 439 16.95 -3.43 10.68
C ALA A 439 18.34 -3.05 11.21
N VAL A 440 19.42 -3.63 10.68
CA VAL A 440 20.80 -3.29 11.04
C VAL A 440 21.08 -1.81 10.76
N ARG A 441 20.66 -1.30 9.59
CA ARG A 441 20.81 0.12 9.23
C ARG A 441 20.11 1.02 10.24
N PHE A 442 18.86 0.73 10.57
CA PHE A 442 18.12 1.50 11.59
C PHE A 442 18.84 1.50 12.93
N LEU A 443 19.27 0.33 13.41
CA LEU A 443 20.00 0.18 14.68
C LEU A 443 21.31 0.95 14.68
N LYS A 444 22.05 0.98 13.56
CA LYS A 444 23.29 1.73 13.38
C LYS A 444 23.05 3.23 13.42
N ILE A 445 22.11 3.76 12.62
CA ILE A 445 21.83 5.20 12.56
C ILE A 445 21.29 5.71 13.90
N SER A 446 20.36 4.97 14.53
CA SER A 446 19.81 5.35 15.83
C SER A 446 20.81 5.30 16.98
N SER A 447 21.95 4.60 16.83
CA SER A 447 23.02 4.59 17.81
C SER A 447 24.05 5.70 17.61
N GLN A 448 24.32 6.11 16.36
CA GLN A 448 25.30 7.16 16.04
C GLN A 448 24.85 8.56 16.47
N ASN A 449 23.56 8.81 16.43
CA ASN A 449 22.98 10.09 16.84
C ASN A 449 22.87 10.26 18.38
N LYS A 450 23.48 9.36 19.17
CA LYS A 450 23.61 9.49 20.63
C LYS A 450 24.76 10.41 21.06
N LYS A 451 25.68 10.74 20.15
CA LYS A 451 26.78 11.68 20.36
C LYS A 451 26.39 13.07 19.86
#